data_e23aa42cc8ea5699466e82c428e47d79
#
_entry.id   e23aa42cc8ea5699466e82c428e47d79
#
_cell.length_a   1.000
_cell.length_b   1.000
_cell.length_c   1.000
_cell.angle_alpha   90.00
_cell.angle_beta   90.00
_cell.angle_gamma   90.00
#
_symmetry.space_group_name_H-M   'P 1'
#
loop_
_entity.id
_entity.type
_entity.pdbx_description
1 polymer ?
#
loop_
_entity_poly.entity_id
_entity_poly.type
_entity_poly.pdbx_seq_one_letter_code
_entity_poly.pdbx_strand_id
1 'polypeptide(L)'
;MNFFYNVYTEASSVETLEAYLQKHSDDLYDIYSSRYEVLSEASDDIDRFVQLKFKYYSQLDFSSTQNRSFLLIMLDLVERLNLQGAMVCLARLVSEEGIKITSRMQAGLSFVYPKPSTADDLIEKFDDICRLLQVAIEEEEDSNLPSLITFLNYCSAVVGSLHPTKAQILKERLIEAIEQNEYPFLHNIKDVCKINFNNEQAYEQLQKTIDYLNCQNHSFLSFAPNEPYLIEEGTEYANWINSGNKCFNTIRQYAAAHASNDFDNGRGVNPIIEEQGLYNYLKSYGNMHKAKMQSALEDPFPQQFNQPLTIIDWGCGQGLASMLFCEKYYQENINQIILIDPSELAIKRASLHCKAINSECSVRTVCKKLDDVELNDIGTIRNNIVVNLFSNILDIDDYSTPHILSLMEGIKKAENYYVCVSPHINDIKTNKIDNFRRYFQTMSGYVEFHNIDNTKLGEFWMCNNVFKSGSINHGLQYGCSPHHDETGCAKKWTRVLRVFKVTL
;
A
#
# COMPACT_ATOMS: atom_id res chain seq x y z
N MET A 1 3.88 -21.33 8.45
CA MET A 1 3.32 -21.49 9.79
C MET A 1 4.05 -22.51 10.69
N ASN A 2 4.71 -23.51 10.17
CA ASN A 2 5.40 -24.48 11.02
C ASN A 2 6.73 -23.98 11.64
N PHE A 3 7.19 -22.76 11.34
CA PHE A 3 8.49 -22.27 11.80
C PHE A 3 8.60 -22.29 13.33
N PHE A 4 7.66 -21.69 14.06
CA PHE A 4 7.71 -21.60 15.52
C PHE A 4 7.51 -22.96 16.18
N TYR A 5 6.63 -23.79 15.63
CA TYR A 5 6.49 -25.18 16.10
C TYR A 5 7.78 -25.97 15.85
N ASN A 6 8.37 -25.88 14.68
CA ASN A 6 9.58 -26.60 14.34
C ASN A 6 10.78 -26.12 15.17
N VAL A 7 10.99 -24.81 15.28
CA VAL A 7 12.08 -24.27 16.10
C VAL A 7 11.90 -24.66 17.57
N TYR A 8 10.68 -24.68 18.08
CA TYR A 8 10.40 -25.15 19.44
C TYR A 8 10.82 -26.60 19.62
N THR A 9 10.58 -27.47 18.65
CA THR A 9 10.93 -28.91 18.73
C THR A 9 12.39 -29.19 18.46
N GLU A 10 13.03 -28.48 17.53
CA GLU A 10 14.40 -28.71 17.07
C GLU A 10 15.45 -27.97 17.91
N ALA A 11 15.16 -26.77 18.42
CA ALA A 11 16.08 -26.00 19.24
C ALA A 11 16.22 -26.60 20.67
N SER A 12 17.21 -27.44 20.86
CA SER A 12 17.56 -28.06 22.13
C SER A 12 18.81 -27.48 22.81
N SER A 13 19.55 -26.61 22.11
CA SER A 13 20.71 -25.85 22.59
C SER A 13 20.81 -24.51 21.83
N VAL A 14 21.74 -23.64 22.25
CA VAL A 14 22.04 -22.37 21.56
C VAL A 14 22.53 -22.65 20.13
N GLU A 15 23.44 -23.60 19.96
CA GLU A 15 24.03 -23.95 18.68
C GLU A 15 22.97 -24.49 17.70
N THR A 16 22.03 -25.32 18.19
CA THR A 16 20.95 -25.83 17.33
C THR A 16 19.94 -24.75 16.96
N LEU A 17 19.71 -23.79 17.86
CA LEU A 17 18.90 -22.63 17.56
C LEU A 17 19.55 -21.74 16.50
N GLU A 18 20.84 -21.40 16.65
CA GLU A 18 21.58 -20.59 15.65
C GLU A 18 21.60 -21.26 14.28
N ALA A 19 21.86 -22.57 14.24
CA ALA A 19 21.85 -23.32 12.99
C ALA A 19 20.44 -23.31 12.33
N TYR A 20 19.39 -23.41 13.13
CA TYR A 20 18.02 -23.33 12.65
C TYR A 20 17.70 -21.95 12.09
N LEU A 21 18.03 -20.88 12.82
CA LEU A 21 17.81 -19.49 12.38
C LEU A 21 18.58 -19.18 11.09
N GLN A 22 19.80 -19.67 10.96
CA GLN A 22 20.59 -19.49 9.75
C GLN A 22 19.97 -20.19 8.54
N LYS A 23 19.44 -21.38 8.74
CA LYS A 23 18.83 -22.19 7.67
C LYS A 23 17.46 -21.66 7.24
N HIS A 24 16.69 -21.08 8.16
CA HIS A 24 15.29 -20.71 8.00
C HIS A 24 15.03 -19.19 8.15
N SER A 25 16.05 -18.36 7.86
CA SER A 25 15.91 -16.90 7.94
C SER A 25 14.82 -16.36 7.05
N ASP A 26 14.69 -16.91 5.82
CA ASP A 26 13.67 -16.49 4.86
C ASP A 26 12.27 -16.89 5.33
N ASP A 27 12.11 -18.10 5.89
CA ASP A 27 10.84 -18.55 6.46
C ASP A 27 10.37 -17.65 7.62
N LEU A 28 11.29 -17.20 8.47
CA LEU A 28 11.00 -16.25 9.55
C LEU A 28 10.55 -14.90 9.01
N TYR A 29 11.22 -14.41 7.97
CA TYR A 29 10.87 -13.15 7.34
C TYR A 29 9.51 -13.23 6.63
N ASP A 30 9.19 -14.32 5.98
CA ASP A 30 7.89 -14.59 5.35
C ASP A 30 6.76 -14.59 6.38
N ILE A 31 6.99 -15.20 7.56
CA ILE A 31 6.02 -15.16 8.65
C ILE A 31 5.86 -13.74 9.17
N TYR A 32 6.96 -13.05 9.42
CA TYR A 32 6.95 -11.66 9.89
C TYR A 32 6.16 -10.74 8.95
N SER A 33 6.31 -10.90 7.64
CA SER A 33 5.58 -10.15 6.62
C SER A 33 4.16 -10.66 6.36
N SER A 34 3.72 -11.72 7.06
CA SER A 34 2.37 -12.28 6.92
C SER A 34 1.30 -11.35 7.52
N ARG A 35 0.06 -11.53 7.04
CA ARG A 35 -1.10 -10.81 7.58
C ARG A 35 -1.35 -11.18 9.05
N TYR A 36 -1.99 -10.24 9.73
CA TYR A 36 -2.33 -10.40 11.15
C TYR A 36 -3.14 -11.67 11.44
N GLU A 37 -4.11 -12.01 10.58
CA GLU A 37 -4.94 -13.20 10.75
C GLU A 37 -4.10 -14.49 10.75
N VAL A 38 -3.10 -14.55 9.84
CA VAL A 38 -2.17 -15.69 9.75
C VAL A 38 -1.25 -15.74 10.97
N LEU A 39 -0.79 -14.57 11.44
CA LEU A 39 0.05 -14.48 12.63
C LEU A 39 -0.73 -14.85 13.91
N SER A 40 -2.00 -14.44 14.00
CA SER A 40 -2.84 -14.75 15.16
C SER A 40 -3.07 -16.24 15.33
N GLU A 41 -3.13 -17.02 14.25
CA GLU A 41 -3.17 -18.49 14.29
C GLU A 41 -1.90 -19.12 14.89
N ALA A 42 -0.74 -18.43 14.75
CA ALA A 42 0.55 -18.89 15.27
C ALA A 42 0.85 -18.32 16.67
N SER A 43 -0.03 -17.53 17.26
CA SER A 43 0.20 -16.81 18.51
C SER A 43 0.62 -17.72 19.68
N ASP A 44 -0.04 -18.87 19.84
CA ASP A 44 0.28 -19.84 20.89
C ASP A 44 1.68 -20.45 20.71
N ASP A 45 2.09 -20.73 19.49
CA ASP A 45 3.41 -21.30 19.20
C ASP A 45 4.51 -20.25 19.42
N ILE A 46 4.25 -18.99 19.06
CA ILE A 46 5.15 -17.84 19.30
C ILE A 46 5.32 -17.64 20.82
N ASP A 47 4.21 -17.53 21.55
CA ASP A 47 4.24 -17.32 23.00
C ASP A 47 4.97 -18.46 23.72
N ARG A 48 4.65 -19.69 23.36
CA ARG A 48 5.32 -20.91 23.88
C ARG A 48 6.82 -20.90 23.60
N PHE A 49 7.23 -20.56 22.36
CA PHE A 49 8.64 -20.49 22.02
C PHE A 49 9.35 -19.43 22.87
N VAL A 50 8.82 -18.21 22.95
CA VAL A 50 9.46 -17.12 23.69
C VAL A 50 9.59 -17.46 25.18
N GLN A 51 8.56 -17.99 25.81
CA GLN A 51 8.59 -18.26 27.24
C GLN A 51 9.41 -19.52 27.60
N LEU A 52 9.27 -20.60 26.84
CA LEU A 52 9.87 -21.89 27.22
C LEU A 52 11.29 -22.09 26.67
N LYS A 53 11.67 -21.37 25.61
CA LYS A 53 13.03 -21.44 25.05
C LYS A 53 13.90 -20.23 25.44
N PHE A 54 13.46 -19.41 26.36
CA PHE A 54 14.20 -18.22 26.84
C PHE A 54 15.67 -18.53 27.14
N LYS A 55 15.97 -19.62 27.83
CA LYS A 55 17.32 -20.02 28.18
C LYS A 55 18.27 -20.24 26.99
N TYR A 56 17.74 -20.46 25.79
CA TYR A 56 18.57 -20.64 24.59
C TYR A 56 18.74 -19.33 23.84
N TYR A 57 17.64 -18.64 23.52
CA TYR A 57 17.78 -17.42 22.72
C TYR A 57 18.35 -16.24 23.54
N SER A 58 18.26 -16.26 24.87
CA SER A 58 18.95 -15.26 25.72
C SER A 58 20.47 -15.38 25.75
N GLN A 59 21.02 -16.49 25.25
CA GLN A 59 22.45 -16.72 25.15
C GLN A 59 23.01 -16.54 23.74
N LEU A 60 22.17 -16.12 22.79
CA LEU A 60 22.60 -15.81 21.43
C LEU A 60 23.60 -14.64 21.44
N ASP A 61 24.58 -14.67 20.56
CA ASP A 61 25.49 -13.54 20.36
C ASP A 61 24.79 -12.43 19.57
N PHE A 62 24.29 -11.41 20.26
CA PHE A 62 23.62 -10.25 19.64
C PHE A 62 24.59 -9.23 19.00
N SER A 63 25.90 -9.49 18.98
CA SER A 63 26.82 -8.79 18.09
C SER A 63 26.58 -9.19 16.62
N SER A 64 26.06 -10.38 16.38
CA SER A 64 25.61 -10.87 15.07
C SER A 64 24.37 -10.12 14.58
N THR A 65 24.41 -9.62 13.34
CA THR A 65 23.26 -8.96 12.69
C THR A 65 22.05 -9.89 12.58
N GLN A 66 22.29 -11.18 12.30
CA GLN A 66 21.24 -12.19 12.19
C GLN A 66 20.49 -12.37 13.52
N ASN A 67 21.22 -12.54 14.64
CA ASN A 67 20.62 -12.75 15.95
C ASN A 67 19.86 -11.48 16.42
N ARG A 68 20.40 -10.28 16.12
CA ARG A 68 19.68 -9.03 16.36
C ARG A 68 18.40 -8.93 15.55
N SER A 69 18.45 -9.26 14.26
CA SER A 69 17.26 -9.25 13.40
C SER A 69 16.20 -10.21 13.89
N PHE A 70 16.59 -11.41 14.31
CA PHE A 70 15.70 -12.39 14.93
C PHE A 70 15.03 -11.80 16.18
N LEU A 71 15.80 -11.20 17.09
CA LEU A 71 15.25 -10.59 18.31
C LEU A 71 14.28 -9.46 18.00
N LEU A 72 14.63 -8.58 17.06
CA LEU A 72 13.77 -7.45 16.67
C LEU A 72 12.45 -7.94 16.03
N ILE A 73 12.50 -8.97 15.19
CA ILE A 73 11.31 -9.60 14.65
C ILE A 73 10.45 -10.21 15.77
N MET A 74 11.06 -10.91 16.71
CA MET A 74 10.33 -11.48 17.85
C MET A 74 9.68 -10.40 18.71
N LEU A 75 10.36 -9.29 18.97
CA LEU A 75 9.80 -8.14 19.70
C LEU A 75 8.55 -7.59 19.01
N ASP A 76 8.65 -7.38 17.71
CA ASP A 76 7.53 -6.85 16.92
C ASP A 76 6.35 -7.82 16.87
N LEU A 77 6.60 -9.11 16.67
CA LEU A 77 5.55 -10.13 16.65
C LEU A 77 4.82 -10.23 17.97
N VAL A 78 5.53 -10.27 19.09
CA VAL A 78 4.88 -10.39 20.41
C VAL A 78 4.13 -9.12 20.80
N GLU A 79 4.60 -7.96 20.39
CA GLU A 79 3.90 -6.70 20.58
C GLU A 79 2.64 -6.64 19.72
N ARG A 80 2.77 -6.94 18.45
CA ARG A 80 1.68 -6.96 17.47
C ARG A 80 0.55 -7.91 17.87
N LEU A 81 0.89 -9.06 18.45
CA LEU A 81 -0.04 -10.06 18.95
C LEU A 81 -0.45 -9.83 20.41
N ASN A 82 0.03 -8.77 21.06
CA ASN A 82 -0.24 -8.43 22.46
C ASN A 82 0.07 -9.60 23.44
N LEU A 83 1.17 -10.34 23.19
CA LEU A 83 1.60 -11.47 24.02
C LEU A 83 2.37 -10.99 25.25
N GLN A 84 1.66 -10.49 26.25
CA GLN A 84 2.24 -9.79 27.39
C GLN A 84 3.28 -10.62 28.17
N GLY A 85 3.07 -11.93 28.31
CA GLY A 85 4.03 -12.83 28.95
C GLY A 85 5.36 -12.90 28.22
N ALA A 86 5.31 -13.06 26.91
CA ALA A 86 6.49 -13.05 26.06
C ALA A 86 7.17 -11.68 26.03
N MET A 87 6.41 -10.58 26.00
CA MET A 87 6.94 -9.22 26.05
C MET A 87 7.76 -8.96 27.32
N VAL A 88 7.32 -9.45 28.49
CA VAL A 88 8.10 -9.34 29.75
C VAL A 88 9.45 -10.05 29.63
N CYS A 89 9.48 -11.26 29.03
CA CYS A 89 10.73 -12.00 28.81
C CYS A 89 11.70 -11.21 27.93
N LEU A 90 11.20 -10.69 26.81
CA LEU A 90 12.01 -9.93 25.84
C LEU A 90 12.45 -8.56 26.40
N ALA A 91 11.58 -7.86 27.15
CA ALA A 91 11.93 -6.59 27.79
C ALA A 91 13.09 -6.75 28.79
N ARG A 92 13.09 -7.83 29.55
CA ARG A 92 14.20 -8.15 30.44
C ARG A 92 15.48 -8.38 29.66
N LEU A 93 15.45 -9.20 28.61
CA LEU A 93 16.61 -9.49 27.77
C LEU A 93 17.20 -8.23 27.14
N VAL A 94 16.36 -7.37 26.56
CA VAL A 94 16.78 -6.11 25.95
C VAL A 94 17.46 -5.20 26.98
N SER A 95 16.89 -5.13 28.20
CA SER A 95 17.45 -4.32 29.27
C SER A 95 18.79 -4.85 29.82
N GLU A 96 18.89 -6.19 30.02
CA GLU A 96 20.09 -6.84 30.53
C GLU A 96 21.25 -6.78 29.54
N GLU A 97 20.99 -6.97 28.26
CA GLU A 97 21.99 -6.94 27.19
C GLU A 97 22.26 -5.54 26.60
N GLY A 98 21.52 -4.53 27.04
CA GLY A 98 21.68 -3.15 26.54
C GLY A 98 21.44 -3.02 25.03
N ILE A 99 20.52 -3.82 24.47
CA ILE A 99 20.25 -3.86 23.05
C ILE A 99 19.48 -2.60 22.63
N LYS A 100 20.01 -1.88 21.65
CA LYS A 100 19.35 -0.70 21.09
C LYS A 100 18.15 -1.13 20.24
N ILE A 101 16.97 -0.63 20.61
CA ILE A 101 15.70 -0.84 19.91
C ILE A 101 15.08 0.50 19.52
N THR A 102 14.06 0.48 18.65
CA THR A 102 13.37 1.69 18.19
C THR A 102 12.55 2.34 19.31
N SER A 103 12.24 3.63 19.19
CA SER A 103 11.43 4.37 20.16
C SER A 103 10.05 3.71 20.36
N ARG A 104 9.41 3.21 19.30
CA ARG A 104 8.15 2.48 19.37
C ARG A 104 8.26 1.18 20.18
N MET A 105 9.28 0.37 19.90
CA MET A 105 9.52 -0.87 20.66
C MET A 105 9.82 -0.56 22.14
N GLN A 106 10.55 0.53 22.44
CA GLN A 106 10.76 0.98 23.81
C GLN A 106 9.45 1.33 24.49
N ALA A 107 8.55 2.03 23.81
CA ALA A 107 7.21 2.32 24.32
C ALA A 107 6.44 1.04 24.61
N GLY A 108 6.38 0.09 23.65
CA GLY A 108 5.69 -1.18 23.79
C GLY A 108 6.19 -2.01 24.98
N LEU A 109 7.51 -2.14 25.14
CA LEU A 109 8.07 -2.88 26.27
C LEU A 109 7.90 -2.15 27.60
N SER A 110 7.93 -0.82 27.62
CA SER A 110 7.85 -0.04 28.86
C SER A 110 6.49 -0.16 29.56
N PHE A 111 5.41 -0.52 28.85
CA PHE A 111 4.11 -0.69 29.50
C PHE A 111 3.98 -2.03 30.26
N VAL A 112 4.79 -3.04 29.93
CA VAL A 112 4.75 -4.35 30.59
C VAL A 112 5.82 -4.48 31.68
N TYR A 113 6.93 -3.73 31.58
CA TYR A 113 8.04 -3.84 32.53
C TYR A 113 8.79 -2.51 32.73
N PRO A 114 9.03 -2.08 34.03
CA PRO A 114 8.38 -2.59 35.25
C PRO A 114 6.90 -2.18 35.32
N LYS A 115 6.06 -2.97 36.02
CA LYS A 115 4.64 -2.63 36.20
C LYS A 115 4.49 -1.41 37.14
N PRO A 116 3.60 -0.44 36.81
CA PRO A 116 3.34 0.70 37.66
C PRO A 116 2.68 0.27 38.98
N SER A 117 3.22 0.76 40.09
CA SER A 117 2.76 0.41 41.46
C SER A 117 1.77 1.44 42.00
N THR A 118 1.94 2.71 41.71
CA THR A 118 1.11 3.83 42.17
C THR A 118 0.32 4.46 41.05
N ALA A 119 -0.55 5.41 41.34
CA ALA A 119 -1.24 6.23 40.34
C ALA A 119 -0.26 7.20 39.66
N ASP A 120 0.68 7.76 40.38
CA ASP A 120 1.70 8.67 39.85
C ASP A 120 2.63 7.91 38.89
N ASP A 121 3.10 6.72 39.25
CA ASP A 121 3.86 5.85 38.35
C ASP A 121 3.09 5.53 37.05
N LEU A 122 1.76 5.40 37.12
CA LEU A 122 0.93 5.13 35.95
C LEU A 122 0.85 6.32 35.01
N ILE A 123 0.72 7.53 35.55
CA ILE A 123 0.69 8.78 34.78
C ILE A 123 2.06 9.03 34.15
N GLU A 124 3.14 8.93 34.94
CA GLU A 124 4.51 9.08 34.43
C GLU A 124 4.80 8.11 33.28
N LYS A 125 4.39 6.85 33.45
CA LYS A 125 4.54 5.84 32.40
C LYS A 125 3.70 6.14 31.16
N PHE A 126 2.47 6.64 31.32
CA PHE A 126 1.64 7.08 30.19
C PHE A 126 2.35 8.18 29.39
N ASP A 127 2.85 9.20 30.08
CA ASP A 127 3.52 10.33 29.45
C ASP A 127 4.84 9.89 28.76
N ASP A 128 5.59 8.98 29.37
CA ASP A 128 6.81 8.41 28.76
C ASP A 128 6.48 7.60 27.49
N ILE A 129 5.43 6.78 27.51
CA ILE A 129 4.98 6.01 26.35
C ILE A 129 4.54 6.95 25.22
N CYS A 130 3.69 7.94 25.54
CA CYS A 130 3.24 8.91 24.55
C CYS A 130 4.39 9.70 23.92
N ARG A 131 5.37 10.11 24.73
CA ARG A 131 6.57 10.80 24.24
C ARG A 131 7.41 9.91 23.31
N LEU A 132 7.64 8.66 23.68
CA LEU A 132 8.37 7.70 22.84
C LEU A 132 7.63 7.41 21.52
N LEU A 133 6.29 7.30 21.55
CA LEU A 133 5.50 7.10 20.35
C LEU A 133 5.48 8.34 19.45
N GLN A 134 5.47 9.54 20.04
CA GLN A 134 5.59 10.77 19.26
C GLN A 134 6.95 10.85 18.54
N VAL A 135 8.05 10.50 19.23
CA VAL A 135 9.38 10.40 18.63
C VAL A 135 9.39 9.34 17.52
N ALA A 136 8.79 8.18 17.75
CA ALA A 136 8.72 7.13 16.73
C ALA A 136 7.99 7.59 15.46
N ILE A 137 6.91 8.34 15.60
CA ILE A 137 6.16 8.91 14.47
C ILE A 137 6.98 9.93 13.69
N GLU A 138 7.83 10.71 14.38
CA GLU A 138 8.70 11.70 13.76
C GLU A 138 9.93 11.06 13.09
N GLU A 139 10.41 9.92 13.61
CA GLU A 139 11.57 9.18 13.09
C GLU A 139 11.20 8.16 12.01
N GLU A 140 9.99 7.59 12.08
CA GLU A 140 9.48 6.60 11.13
C GLU A 140 8.72 7.35 10.03
N GLU A 141 9.31 7.47 8.84
CA GLU A 141 8.72 8.17 7.68
C GLU A 141 7.44 7.51 7.15
N ASP A 142 7.08 6.32 7.63
CA ASP A 142 5.98 5.55 7.06
C ASP A 142 4.64 5.82 7.77
N SER A 143 3.98 5.02 8.43
CA SER A 143 2.62 5.16 8.93
C SER A 143 2.58 5.39 10.45
N ASN A 144 1.69 6.24 10.94
CA ASN A 144 1.41 6.39 12.38
C ASN A 144 0.73 5.14 12.96
N LEU A 145 0.31 4.20 12.13
CA LEU A 145 -0.51 3.07 12.50
C LEU A 145 0.16 2.11 13.50
N PRO A 146 1.44 1.71 13.33
CA PRO A 146 2.13 0.89 14.33
C PRO A 146 2.16 1.53 15.72
N SER A 147 2.43 2.83 15.80
CA SER A 147 2.44 3.58 17.06
C SER A 147 1.07 3.65 17.72
N LEU A 148 0.00 3.79 16.93
CA LEU A 148 -1.38 3.73 17.42
C LEU A 148 -1.73 2.35 17.98
N ILE A 149 -1.31 1.27 17.31
CA ILE A 149 -1.53 -0.10 17.78
C ILE A 149 -0.77 -0.34 19.08
N THR A 150 0.49 0.08 19.16
CA THR A 150 1.29 -0.01 20.40
C THR A 150 0.61 0.73 21.56
N PHE A 151 0.07 1.92 21.33
CA PHE A 151 -0.66 2.68 22.33
C PHE A 151 -1.96 1.97 22.77
N LEU A 152 -2.73 1.43 21.84
CA LEU A 152 -3.96 0.70 22.15
C LEU A 152 -3.68 -0.61 22.88
N ASN A 153 -2.58 -1.31 22.55
CA ASN A 153 -2.12 -2.47 23.33
C ASN A 153 -1.81 -2.08 24.78
N TYR A 154 -1.19 -0.92 24.99
CA TYR A 154 -1.00 -0.37 26.33
C TYR A 154 -2.34 -0.12 27.05
N CYS A 155 -3.29 0.55 26.41
CA CYS A 155 -4.63 0.77 26.99
C CYS A 155 -5.33 -0.55 27.32
N SER A 156 -5.27 -1.54 26.43
CA SER A 156 -5.85 -2.87 26.62
C SER A 156 -5.21 -3.60 27.81
N ALA A 157 -3.88 -3.56 27.93
CA ALA A 157 -3.16 -4.15 29.04
C ALA A 157 -3.53 -3.50 30.37
N VAL A 158 -3.69 -2.18 30.41
CA VAL A 158 -4.14 -1.44 31.60
C VAL A 158 -5.55 -1.85 32.01
N VAL A 159 -6.48 -1.88 31.06
CA VAL A 159 -7.88 -2.28 31.33
C VAL A 159 -7.97 -3.73 31.79
N GLY A 160 -7.19 -4.64 31.18
CA GLY A 160 -7.20 -6.07 31.51
C GLY A 160 -6.48 -6.44 32.79
N SER A 161 -5.52 -5.63 33.27
CA SER A 161 -4.62 -6.01 34.37
C SER A 161 -4.69 -5.10 35.61
N LEU A 162 -5.29 -3.93 35.53
CA LEU A 162 -5.38 -2.98 36.65
C LEU A 162 -6.76 -2.91 37.28
N HIS A 163 -6.75 -2.52 38.56
CA HIS A 163 -8.01 -2.22 39.24
C HIS A 163 -8.77 -1.10 38.50
N PRO A 164 -10.12 -1.18 38.41
CA PRO A 164 -10.96 -0.19 37.68
C PRO A 164 -10.65 1.28 37.97
N THR A 165 -10.31 1.60 39.23
CA THR A 165 -9.92 2.95 39.64
C THR A 165 -8.66 3.45 38.90
N LYS A 166 -7.64 2.59 38.73
CA LYS A 166 -6.43 2.94 37.97
C LYS A 166 -6.68 3.06 36.50
N ALA A 167 -7.53 2.21 35.94
CA ALA A 167 -7.95 2.31 34.54
C ALA A 167 -8.71 3.63 34.26
N GLN A 168 -9.52 4.08 35.23
CA GLN A 168 -10.22 5.36 35.13
C GLN A 168 -9.25 6.57 35.15
N ILE A 169 -8.22 6.53 36.01
CA ILE A 169 -7.17 7.56 36.08
C ILE A 169 -6.48 7.69 34.71
N LEU A 170 -6.13 6.55 34.11
CA LEU A 170 -5.54 6.56 32.76
C LEU A 170 -6.46 7.19 31.72
N LYS A 171 -7.75 6.85 31.75
CA LYS A 171 -8.73 7.44 30.84
C LYS A 171 -8.85 8.96 31.00
N GLU A 172 -8.87 9.43 32.24
CA GLU A 172 -8.91 10.88 32.53
C GLU A 172 -7.65 11.58 31.99
N ARG A 173 -6.47 10.99 32.19
CA ARG A 173 -5.21 11.52 31.64
C ARG A 173 -5.20 11.51 30.10
N LEU A 174 -5.74 10.46 29.47
CA LEU A 174 -5.88 10.39 28.02
C LEU A 174 -6.78 11.50 27.47
N ILE A 175 -7.93 11.75 28.11
CA ILE A 175 -8.85 12.82 27.73
C ILE A 175 -8.15 14.17 27.84
N GLU A 176 -7.47 14.43 28.96
CA GLU A 176 -6.73 15.67 29.20
C GLU A 176 -5.63 15.90 28.12
N ALA A 177 -4.85 14.87 27.81
CA ALA A 177 -3.80 14.95 26.80
C ALA A 177 -4.35 15.27 25.39
N ILE A 178 -5.52 14.72 25.03
CA ILE A 178 -6.22 15.02 23.77
C ILE A 178 -6.76 16.46 23.77
N GLU A 179 -7.41 16.90 24.84
CA GLU A 179 -7.99 18.24 24.94
C GLU A 179 -6.90 19.34 24.90
N GLN A 180 -5.76 19.08 25.51
CA GLN A 180 -4.62 20.00 25.53
C GLN A 180 -3.72 19.88 24.30
N ASN A 181 -3.98 18.91 23.41
CA ASN A 181 -3.15 18.59 22.23
C ASN A 181 -1.67 18.33 22.59
N GLU A 182 -1.43 17.68 23.70
CA GLU A 182 -0.07 17.38 24.17
C GLU A 182 0.64 16.40 23.23
N TYR A 183 -0.10 15.38 22.71
CA TYR A 183 0.39 14.37 21.81
C TYR A 183 -0.54 14.30 20.57
N PRO A 184 -0.19 14.96 19.46
CA PRO A 184 -1.06 15.08 18.29
C PRO A 184 -1.58 13.76 17.72
N PHE A 185 -0.82 12.68 17.80
CA PHE A 185 -1.22 11.37 17.30
C PHE A 185 -2.48 10.80 18.00
N LEU A 186 -2.72 11.19 19.26
CA LEU A 186 -3.89 10.73 20.02
C LEU A 186 -5.23 11.18 19.43
N HIS A 187 -5.25 12.22 18.60
CA HIS A 187 -6.46 12.66 17.89
C HIS A 187 -7.01 11.58 16.96
N ASN A 188 -6.16 10.71 16.43
CA ASN A 188 -6.57 9.63 15.55
C ASN A 188 -7.36 8.52 16.26
N ILE A 189 -7.27 8.48 17.60
CA ILE A 189 -7.94 7.48 18.45
C ILE A 189 -8.88 8.10 19.48
N LYS A 190 -9.31 9.35 19.28
CA LYS A 190 -10.24 10.04 20.20
C LYS A 190 -11.50 9.24 20.54
N ASP A 191 -11.93 8.34 19.67
CA ASP A 191 -13.07 7.48 19.91
C ASP A 191 -12.84 6.46 21.05
N VAL A 192 -11.59 6.13 21.37
CA VAL A 192 -11.22 5.31 22.54
C VAL A 192 -11.68 5.96 23.84
N CYS A 193 -11.75 7.30 23.92
CA CYS A 193 -12.28 8.02 25.09
C CYS A 193 -13.75 7.73 25.35
N LYS A 194 -14.50 7.24 24.37
CA LYS A 194 -15.91 6.83 24.53
C LYS A 194 -16.04 5.48 25.24
N ILE A 195 -15.00 4.66 25.25
CA ILE A 195 -14.97 3.37 25.91
C ILE A 195 -14.94 3.60 27.43
N ASN A 196 -15.79 2.95 28.16
CA ASN A 196 -15.78 3.00 29.62
C ASN A 196 -14.75 2.00 30.17
N PHE A 197 -13.57 2.46 30.57
CA PHE A 197 -12.47 1.62 31.08
C PHE A 197 -12.81 0.84 32.36
N ASN A 198 -13.91 1.16 33.03
CA ASN A 198 -14.43 0.42 34.18
C ASN A 198 -15.45 -0.64 33.75
N ASN A 199 -15.72 -0.83 32.48
CA ASN A 199 -16.68 -1.80 31.97
C ASN A 199 -15.94 -3.10 31.61
N GLU A 200 -16.52 -4.24 31.93
CA GLU A 200 -16.00 -5.56 31.58
C GLU A 200 -15.80 -5.74 30.06
N GLN A 201 -16.60 -5.04 29.25
CA GLN A 201 -16.51 -5.05 27.78
C GLN A 201 -15.40 -4.15 27.20
N ALA A 202 -14.73 -3.33 28.03
CA ALA A 202 -13.73 -2.39 27.55
C ALA A 202 -12.55 -3.11 26.87
N TYR A 203 -12.10 -4.21 27.44
CA TYR A 203 -11.04 -5.03 26.85
C TYR A 203 -11.43 -5.55 25.46
N GLU A 204 -12.64 -6.11 25.32
CA GLU A 204 -13.13 -6.63 24.04
C GLU A 204 -13.28 -5.51 22.98
N GLN A 205 -13.70 -4.33 23.40
CA GLN A 205 -13.85 -3.18 22.49
C GLN A 205 -12.49 -2.67 22.01
N LEU A 206 -11.51 -2.56 22.92
CA LEU A 206 -10.14 -2.20 22.58
C LEU A 206 -9.52 -3.26 21.65
N GLN A 207 -9.69 -4.54 21.97
CA GLN A 207 -9.16 -5.63 21.15
C GLN A 207 -9.74 -5.61 19.74
N LYS A 208 -11.03 -5.40 19.56
CA LYS A 208 -11.65 -5.25 18.24
C LYS A 208 -11.05 -4.08 17.43
N THR A 209 -10.74 -2.97 18.12
CA THR A 209 -10.10 -1.83 17.47
C THR A 209 -8.66 -2.17 17.07
N ILE A 210 -7.91 -2.85 17.94
CA ILE A 210 -6.55 -3.32 17.68
C ILE A 210 -6.53 -4.28 16.49
N ASP A 211 -7.43 -5.26 16.49
CA ASP A 211 -7.54 -6.25 15.40
C ASP A 211 -7.88 -5.56 14.08
N TYR A 212 -8.82 -4.62 14.07
CA TYR A 212 -9.15 -3.83 12.89
C TYR A 212 -7.95 -3.07 12.37
N LEU A 213 -7.20 -2.37 13.23
CA LEU A 213 -6.00 -1.63 12.83
C LEU A 213 -4.88 -2.56 12.38
N ASN A 214 -4.70 -3.71 13.02
CA ASN A 214 -3.72 -4.71 12.59
C ASN A 214 -4.03 -5.27 11.21
N CYS A 215 -5.30 -5.45 10.86
CA CYS A 215 -5.71 -5.83 9.52
C CYS A 215 -5.42 -4.74 8.47
N GLN A 216 -5.32 -3.47 8.87
CA GLN A 216 -4.93 -2.36 8.01
C GLN A 216 -3.40 -2.23 7.87
N ASN A 217 -2.64 -2.74 8.84
CA ASN A 217 -1.19 -2.60 8.88
C ASN A 217 -0.49 -3.88 8.43
N HIS A 218 0.09 -3.82 7.22
CA HIS A 218 0.78 -4.94 6.60
C HIS A 218 2.32 -4.93 6.79
N SER A 219 2.85 -3.91 7.46
CA SER A 219 4.30 -3.78 7.67
C SER A 219 4.58 -2.95 8.92
N PHE A 220 4.97 -3.59 10.01
CA PHE A 220 5.42 -2.92 11.24
C PHE A 220 6.87 -2.47 11.19
N LEU A 221 7.69 -3.11 10.41
CA LEU A 221 9.05 -2.69 10.14
C LEU A 221 9.15 -2.44 8.64
N SER A 222 9.42 -1.21 8.27
CA SER A 222 9.89 -0.85 6.94
C SER A 222 11.34 -1.34 6.80
N PHE A 223 11.54 -2.67 6.77
CA PHE A 223 12.75 -3.30 6.25
C PHE A 223 12.65 -3.57 4.76
N ALA A 224 11.74 -2.90 4.05
CA ALA A 224 12.04 -2.72 2.65
C ALA A 224 13.30 -1.86 2.64
N PRO A 225 14.46 -2.33 2.18
CA PRO A 225 15.48 -1.41 1.74
C PRO A 225 14.72 -0.42 0.85
N ASN A 226 14.99 0.87 0.96
CA ASN A 226 14.50 1.86 0.00
C ASN A 226 14.78 1.25 -1.37
N GLU A 227 13.77 0.56 -1.92
CA GLU A 227 13.94 -0.04 -3.22
C GLU A 227 14.18 1.15 -4.13
N PRO A 228 15.34 1.22 -4.81
CA PRO A 228 15.64 2.37 -5.62
C PRO A 228 14.54 2.47 -6.68
N TYR A 229 13.67 3.42 -6.51
CA TYR A 229 12.69 3.74 -7.54
C TYR A 229 13.13 5.00 -8.27
N LEU A 230 12.85 5.00 -9.56
CA LEU A 230 13.13 6.15 -10.39
C LEU A 230 12.05 7.21 -10.15
N ILE A 231 12.44 8.43 -9.81
CA ILE A 231 11.54 9.57 -9.65
C ILE A 231 12.14 10.80 -10.35
N GLU A 232 11.29 11.68 -10.85
CA GLU A 232 11.73 12.95 -11.43
C GLU A 232 11.94 13.98 -10.32
N GLU A 233 13.17 14.48 -10.25
CA GLU A 233 13.60 15.46 -9.26
C GLU A 233 14.37 16.62 -9.91
N GLY A 234 14.38 17.78 -9.24
CA GLY A 234 15.17 18.93 -9.63
C GLY A 234 14.70 19.68 -10.88
N THR A 235 13.64 19.22 -11.55
CA THR A 235 13.05 19.90 -12.70
C THR A 235 12.05 20.98 -12.28
N GLU A 236 11.76 21.93 -13.15
CA GLU A 236 10.69 22.92 -12.92
C GLU A 236 9.34 22.22 -12.73
N TYR A 237 9.10 21.17 -13.48
CA TYR A 237 7.89 20.38 -13.36
C TYR A 237 7.78 19.67 -12.01
N ALA A 238 8.84 19.04 -11.52
CA ALA A 238 8.86 18.38 -10.21
C ALA A 238 8.61 19.39 -9.08
N ASN A 239 9.23 20.58 -9.14
CA ASN A 239 9.00 21.64 -8.19
C ASN A 239 7.53 22.12 -8.21
N TRP A 240 6.94 22.24 -9.40
CA TRP A 240 5.54 22.62 -9.56
C TRP A 240 4.60 21.52 -9.02
N ILE A 241 4.84 20.23 -9.30
CA ILE A 241 4.07 19.12 -8.75
C ILE A 241 4.07 19.16 -7.22
N ASN A 242 5.25 19.32 -6.61
CA ASN A 242 5.45 19.28 -5.16
C ASN A 242 4.96 20.56 -4.45
N SER A 243 4.59 21.63 -5.18
CA SER A 243 4.12 22.89 -4.59
C SER A 243 2.68 22.88 -4.08
N GLY A 244 2.00 21.74 -4.04
CA GLY A 244 0.65 21.58 -3.51
C GLY A 244 -0.13 20.45 -4.18
N ASN A 245 -1.34 20.19 -3.69
CA ASN A 245 -2.18 19.10 -4.18
C ASN A 245 -2.46 19.23 -5.67
N LYS A 246 -2.07 18.21 -6.41
CA LYS A 246 -2.29 18.11 -7.85
C LYS A 246 -3.29 16.99 -8.14
N CYS A 247 -4.08 17.18 -9.17
CA CYS A 247 -4.97 16.17 -9.71
C CYS A 247 -4.70 16.00 -11.21
N PHE A 248 -5.22 14.93 -11.78
CA PHE A 248 -5.07 14.66 -13.21
C PHE A 248 -5.42 15.88 -14.09
N ASN A 249 -6.50 16.58 -13.78
CA ASN A 249 -6.93 17.75 -14.57
C ASN A 249 -5.91 18.88 -14.52
N THR A 250 -5.37 19.21 -13.33
CA THR A 250 -4.36 20.27 -13.18
C THR A 250 -3.04 19.90 -13.86
N ILE A 251 -2.63 18.63 -13.72
CA ILE A 251 -1.44 18.08 -14.40
C ILE A 251 -1.60 18.19 -15.90
N ARG A 252 -2.76 17.81 -16.44
CA ARG A 252 -3.03 17.91 -17.87
C ARG A 252 -3.08 19.36 -18.36
N GLN A 253 -3.62 20.30 -17.58
CA GLN A 253 -3.62 21.72 -17.91
C GLN A 253 -2.20 22.28 -18.01
N TYR A 254 -1.34 21.92 -17.06
CA TYR A 254 0.07 22.29 -17.11
C TYR A 254 0.74 21.76 -18.37
N ALA A 255 0.57 20.47 -18.64
CA ALA A 255 1.11 19.86 -19.86
C ALA A 255 0.59 20.54 -21.14
N ALA A 256 -0.69 20.88 -21.20
CA ALA A 256 -1.27 21.57 -22.36
C ALA A 256 -0.69 22.97 -22.58
N ALA A 257 -0.30 23.66 -21.52
CA ALA A 257 0.34 24.98 -21.58
C ALA A 257 1.81 24.91 -22.05
N HIS A 258 2.48 23.78 -21.80
CA HIS A 258 3.90 23.58 -22.13
C HIS A 258 4.11 22.71 -23.39
N ALA A 259 3.05 22.15 -23.95
CA ALA A 259 3.11 21.29 -25.12
C ALA A 259 3.40 22.09 -26.41
N SER A 260 4.26 21.55 -27.25
CA SER A 260 4.46 22.05 -28.64
C SER A 260 3.31 21.59 -29.55
N ASN A 261 3.23 22.15 -30.74
CA ASN A 261 2.21 21.77 -31.73
C ASN A 261 2.61 20.56 -32.58
N ASP A 262 3.90 20.20 -32.58
CA ASP A 262 4.43 19.12 -33.41
C ASP A 262 4.63 17.88 -32.56
N PHE A 263 3.65 16.96 -32.58
CA PHE A 263 3.75 15.68 -31.90
C PHE A 263 3.30 14.54 -32.80
N ASP A 264 4.27 13.76 -33.25
CA ASP A 264 4.04 12.46 -33.87
C ASP A 264 4.81 11.39 -33.07
N ASN A 265 4.15 10.65 -32.23
CA ASN A 265 4.72 9.55 -31.41
C ASN A 265 4.11 8.20 -31.79
N GLY A 266 3.74 8.00 -33.04
CA GLY A 266 3.23 6.70 -33.48
C GLY A 266 2.13 6.13 -32.56
N ARG A 267 1.20 6.94 -32.09
CA ARG A 267 0.15 6.58 -31.13
C ARG A 267 0.65 6.24 -29.71
N GLY A 268 1.86 6.64 -29.35
CA GLY A 268 2.43 6.36 -28.01
C GLY A 268 3.01 4.94 -27.85
N VAL A 269 3.26 4.25 -28.96
CA VAL A 269 3.92 2.92 -28.92
C VAL A 269 5.43 3.04 -28.71
N ASN A 270 6.03 4.12 -29.19
CA ASN A 270 7.46 4.36 -29.02
C ASN A 270 7.74 4.94 -27.61
N PRO A 271 8.81 4.49 -26.93
CA PRO A 271 9.25 5.10 -25.68
C PRO A 271 9.47 6.60 -25.83
N ILE A 272 8.93 7.38 -24.91
CA ILE A 272 9.11 8.84 -24.90
C ILE A 272 10.49 9.14 -24.31
N ILE A 273 11.35 9.84 -25.04
CA ILE A 273 12.73 10.13 -24.66
C ILE A 273 12.99 11.63 -24.37
N GLU A 274 12.01 12.49 -24.62
CA GLU A 274 12.11 13.92 -24.39
C GLU A 274 10.93 14.45 -23.56
N GLU A 275 11.19 15.42 -22.70
CA GLU A 275 10.17 16.02 -21.83
C GLU A 275 9.00 16.61 -22.62
N GLN A 276 9.30 17.25 -23.74
CA GLN A 276 8.29 17.80 -24.64
C GLN A 276 7.30 16.73 -25.11
N GLY A 277 7.80 15.50 -25.33
CA GLY A 277 6.98 14.34 -25.69
C GLY A 277 5.97 13.98 -24.60
N LEU A 278 6.34 14.09 -23.31
CA LEU A 278 5.43 13.85 -22.17
C LEU A 278 4.28 14.86 -22.15
N TYR A 279 4.59 16.16 -22.34
CA TYR A 279 3.56 17.19 -22.39
C TYR A 279 2.62 17.02 -23.60
N ASN A 280 3.19 16.76 -24.77
CA ASN A 280 2.44 16.53 -25.99
C ASN A 280 1.49 15.32 -25.89
N TYR A 281 1.99 14.22 -25.31
CA TYR A 281 1.21 13.01 -25.09
C TYR A 281 0.02 13.27 -24.17
N LEU A 282 0.26 13.91 -23.02
CA LEU A 282 -0.79 14.19 -22.04
C LEU A 282 -1.83 15.18 -22.56
N LYS A 283 -1.39 16.20 -23.34
CA LYS A 283 -2.30 17.13 -24.03
C LYS A 283 -3.18 16.39 -25.02
N SER A 284 -2.58 15.55 -25.88
CA SER A 284 -3.27 14.95 -27.02
C SER A 284 -4.15 13.76 -26.62
N TYR A 285 -3.68 12.91 -25.74
CA TYR A 285 -4.33 11.64 -25.38
C TYR A 285 -4.94 11.60 -23.97
N GLY A 286 -4.56 12.51 -23.08
CA GLY A 286 -4.95 12.47 -21.67
C GLY A 286 -6.45 12.39 -21.43
N ASN A 287 -7.27 13.18 -22.16
CA ASN A 287 -8.73 13.14 -21.99
C ASN A 287 -9.34 11.79 -22.43
N MET A 288 -8.81 11.20 -23.49
CA MET A 288 -9.26 9.89 -23.95
C MET A 288 -8.91 8.80 -22.92
N HIS A 289 -7.69 8.84 -22.38
CA HIS A 289 -7.28 7.93 -21.31
C HIS A 289 -8.17 8.07 -20.09
N LYS A 290 -8.37 9.31 -19.61
CA LYS A 290 -9.25 9.62 -18.47
C LYS A 290 -10.64 9.04 -18.68
N ALA A 291 -11.26 9.33 -19.81
CA ALA A 291 -12.62 8.91 -20.09
C ALA A 291 -12.75 7.38 -20.16
N LYS A 292 -11.78 6.67 -20.78
CA LYS A 292 -11.76 5.20 -20.81
C LYS A 292 -11.56 4.60 -19.41
N MET A 293 -10.61 5.12 -18.64
CA MET A 293 -10.38 4.64 -17.27
C MET A 293 -11.60 4.89 -16.37
N GLN A 294 -12.18 6.08 -16.39
CA GLN A 294 -13.40 6.36 -15.64
C GLN A 294 -14.52 5.36 -15.99
N SER A 295 -14.72 5.11 -17.28
CA SER A 295 -15.70 4.15 -17.77
C SER A 295 -15.43 2.70 -17.31
N ALA A 296 -14.17 2.30 -17.21
CA ALA A 296 -13.78 0.97 -16.73
C ALA A 296 -13.97 0.79 -15.22
N LEU A 297 -13.92 1.90 -14.47
CA LEU A 297 -14.04 1.91 -13.01
C LEU A 297 -15.47 2.27 -12.52
N GLU A 298 -16.44 2.47 -13.43
CA GLU A 298 -17.85 2.66 -13.08
C GLU A 298 -18.50 1.33 -12.61
N ASP A 299 -19.70 1.42 -12.02
CA ASP A 299 -20.49 0.25 -11.67
C ASP A 299 -20.68 -0.67 -12.90
N PRO A 300 -20.50 -2.00 -12.76
CA PRO A 300 -20.41 -2.82 -11.55
C PRO A 300 -18.99 -3.05 -11.00
N PHE A 301 -17.95 -2.31 -11.44
CA PHE A 301 -16.63 -2.39 -10.81
C PHE A 301 -16.72 -1.94 -9.35
N PRO A 302 -16.01 -2.58 -8.38
CA PRO A 302 -16.09 -2.25 -6.97
C PRO A 302 -15.92 -0.75 -6.71
N GLN A 303 -16.82 -0.16 -5.93
CA GLN A 303 -16.73 1.25 -5.54
C GLN A 303 -15.88 1.44 -4.27
N GLN A 304 -15.62 0.36 -3.53
CA GLN A 304 -14.76 0.30 -2.33
C GLN A 304 -14.08 -1.06 -2.25
N PHE A 305 -12.93 -1.10 -1.61
CA PHE A 305 -12.17 -2.32 -1.32
C PHE A 305 -12.07 -2.52 0.20
N ASN A 306 -12.24 -3.78 0.64
CA ASN A 306 -12.25 -4.11 2.06
C ASN A 306 -10.84 -4.29 2.67
N GLN A 307 -9.82 -4.33 1.82
CA GLN A 307 -8.44 -4.61 2.19
C GLN A 307 -7.51 -3.68 1.40
N PRO A 308 -6.30 -3.44 1.90
CA PRO A 308 -5.26 -2.74 1.16
C PRO A 308 -4.95 -3.43 -0.16
N LEU A 309 -4.57 -2.63 -1.14
CA LEU A 309 -4.30 -3.12 -2.49
C LEU A 309 -2.95 -2.69 -3.04
N THR A 310 -2.44 -3.53 -3.92
CA THR A 310 -1.28 -3.23 -4.77
C THR A 310 -1.78 -2.91 -6.17
N ILE A 311 -1.28 -1.84 -6.76
CA ILE A 311 -1.48 -1.52 -8.18
C ILE A 311 -0.24 -1.97 -8.96
N ILE A 312 -0.43 -2.64 -10.09
CA ILE A 312 0.61 -2.89 -11.08
C ILE A 312 0.16 -2.25 -12.40
N ASP A 313 0.89 -1.25 -12.86
CA ASP A 313 0.59 -0.51 -14.10
C ASP A 313 1.54 -0.97 -15.21
N TRP A 314 1.03 -1.80 -16.11
CA TRP A 314 1.76 -2.45 -17.18
C TRP A 314 1.85 -1.54 -18.40
N GLY A 315 3.05 -1.09 -18.76
CA GLY A 315 3.25 -0.07 -19.79
C GLY A 315 2.68 1.27 -19.33
N CYS A 316 3.05 1.68 -18.11
CA CYS A 316 2.44 2.81 -17.42
C CYS A 316 2.64 4.17 -18.11
N GLY A 317 3.61 4.29 -19.02
CA GLY A 317 4.02 5.59 -19.56
C GLY A 317 4.33 6.56 -18.42
N GLN A 318 3.66 7.71 -18.41
CA GLN A 318 3.77 8.67 -17.30
C GLN A 318 2.72 8.48 -16.19
N GLY A 319 2.16 7.26 -16.04
CA GLY A 319 1.32 6.86 -14.90
C GLY A 319 -0.14 7.35 -14.95
N LEU A 320 -0.71 7.56 -16.15
CA LEU A 320 -2.06 8.11 -16.27
C LEU A 320 -3.13 7.19 -15.66
N ALA A 321 -3.02 5.89 -15.87
CA ALA A 321 -3.97 4.92 -15.34
C ALA A 321 -3.87 4.85 -13.81
N SER A 322 -2.66 4.77 -13.27
CA SER A 322 -2.40 4.79 -11.82
C SER A 322 -2.90 6.07 -11.16
N MET A 323 -2.63 7.26 -11.76
CA MET A 323 -3.17 8.53 -11.25
C MET A 323 -4.68 8.52 -11.12
N LEU A 324 -5.38 8.11 -12.19
CA LEU A 324 -6.83 8.12 -12.24
C LEU A 324 -7.44 7.10 -11.28
N PHE A 325 -6.78 5.97 -11.09
CA PHE A 325 -7.18 4.99 -10.10
C PHE A 325 -7.00 5.54 -8.68
N CYS A 326 -5.84 6.12 -8.36
CA CYS A 326 -5.57 6.73 -7.06
C CYS A 326 -6.53 7.91 -6.76
N GLU A 327 -6.87 8.73 -7.76
CA GLU A 327 -7.87 9.80 -7.56
C GLU A 327 -9.26 9.28 -7.21
N LYS A 328 -9.68 8.18 -7.85
CA LYS A 328 -10.99 7.60 -7.57
C LYS A 328 -11.03 6.94 -6.20
N TYR A 329 -9.96 6.27 -5.83
CA TYR A 329 -9.85 5.48 -4.61
C TYR A 329 -8.93 6.14 -3.57
N TYR A 330 -8.92 7.49 -3.51
CA TYR A 330 -8.04 8.26 -2.62
C TYR A 330 -8.25 7.98 -1.12
N GLN A 331 -9.39 7.41 -0.74
CA GLN A 331 -9.70 7.01 0.65
C GLN A 331 -9.34 5.55 0.93
N GLU A 332 -8.97 4.80 -0.12
CA GLU A 332 -8.61 3.40 0.00
C GLU A 332 -7.13 3.26 0.38
N ASN A 333 -6.80 2.20 1.07
CA ASN A 333 -5.41 1.91 1.43
C ASN A 333 -4.65 1.34 0.21
N ILE A 334 -4.24 2.22 -0.70
CA ILE A 334 -3.33 1.89 -1.81
C ILE A 334 -1.92 2.10 -1.28
N ASN A 335 -1.29 1.06 -0.78
CA ASN A 335 0.02 1.17 -0.12
C ASN A 335 1.21 0.74 -1.00
N GLN A 336 0.95 0.15 -2.17
CA GLN A 336 2.00 -0.23 -3.10
C GLN A 336 1.58 0.02 -4.56
N ILE A 337 2.46 0.65 -5.32
CA ILE A 337 2.30 0.85 -6.77
C ILE A 337 3.56 0.38 -7.47
N ILE A 338 3.41 -0.52 -8.45
CA ILE A 338 4.50 -1.02 -9.29
C ILE A 338 4.28 -0.48 -10.69
N LEU A 339 5.24 0.28 -11.17
CA LEU A 339 5.20 0.95 -12.47
C LEU A 339 6.16 0.25 -13.43
N ILE A 340 5.70 -0.15 -14.59
CA ILE A 340 6.49 -0.88 -15.58
C ILE A 340 6.41 -0.13 -16.92
N ASP A 341 7.53 0.35 -17.42
CA ASP A 341 7.62 1.05 -18.74
C ASP A 341 9.07 1.06 -19.25
N PRO A 342 9.33 0.93 -20.54
CA PRO A 342 10.69 0.99 -21.08
C PRO A 342 11.28 2.41 -21.12
N SER A 343 10.47 3.47 -20.99
CA SER A 343 10.93 4.84 -20.99
C SER A 343 11.32 5.29 -19.57
N GLU A 344 12.61 5.46 -19.32
CA GLU A 344 13.12 5.98 -18.04
C GLU A 344 12.53 7.35 -17.70
N LEU A 345 12.39 8.22 -18.69
CA LEU A 345 11.81 9.55 -18.50
C LEU A 345 10.33 9.48 -18.10
N ALA A 346 9.56 8.62 -18.79
CA ALA A 346 8.15 8.47 -18.51
C ALA A 346 7.90 7.84 -17.13
N ILE A 347 8.67 6.82 -16.77
CA ILE A 347 8.51 6.13 -15.48
C ILE A 347 8.91 7.01 -14.28
N LYS A 348 9.95 7.87 -14.44
CA LYS A 348 10.29 8.91 -13.45
C LYS A 348 9.13 9.88 -13.22
N ARG A 349 8.50 10.33 -14.30
CA ARG A 349 7.32 11.19 -14.26
C ARG A 349 6.11 10.48 -13.64
N ALA A 350 5.92 9.19 -13.94
CA ALA A 350 4.86 8.36 -13.36
C ALA A 350 4.99 8.25 -11.83
N SER A 351 6.20 8.01 -11.33
CA SER A 351 6.47 7.95 -9.88
C SER A 351 6.14 9.27 -9.20
N LEU A 352 6.57 10.39 -9.78
CA LEU A 352 6.26 11.72 -9.27
C LEU A 352 4.74 11.97 -9.20
N HIS A 353 4.00 11.58 -10.25
CA HIS A 353 2.55 11.71 -10.28
C HIS A 353 1.87 10.86 -9.20
N CYS A 354 2.27 9.60 -9.05
CA CYS A 354 1.72 8.70 -8.03
C CYS A 354 1.96 9.25 -6.62
N LYS A 355 3.18 9.70 -6.33
CA LYS A 355 3.54 10.29 -5.03
C LYS A 355 2.80 11.61 -4.76
N ALA A 356 2.54 12.41 -5.78
CA ALA A 356 1.79 13.67 -5.63
C ALA A 356 0.30 13.45 -5.28
N ILE A 357 -0.29 12.33 -5.71
CA ILE A 357 -1.69 11.98 -5.43
C ILE A 357 -1.81 11.13 -4.17
N ASN A 358 -0.86 10.23 -3.95
CA ASN A 358 -0.80 9.36 -2.78
C ASN A 358 0.64 9.31 -2.25
N SER A 359 0.97 10.23 -1.32
CA SER A 359 2.31 10.36 -0.74
C SER A 359 2.73 9.11 0.07
N GLU A 360 1.76 8.43 0.66
CA GLU A 360 1.97 7.30 1.58
C GLU A 360 2.26 5.98 0.85
N CYS A 361 1.95 5.88 -0.45
CA CYS A 361 2.16 4.65 -1.19
C CYS A 361 3.65 4.36 -1.41
N SER A 362 4.06 3.10 -1.27
CA SER A 362 5.36 2.62 -1.75
C SER A 362 5.34 2.53 -3.27
N VAL A 363 6.31 3.13 -3.94
CA VAL A 363 6.44 3.05 -5.41
C VAL A 363 7.65 2.20 -5.76
N ARG A 364 7.46 1.27 -6.71
CA ARG A 364 8.52 0.50 -7.34
C ARG A 364 8.52 0.78 -8.84
N THR A 365 9.67 0.93 -9.45
CA THR A 365 9.80 1.16 -10.89
C THR A 365 10.59 0.03 -11.57
N VAL A 366 10.08 -0.43 -12.71
CA VAL A 366 10.70 -1.45 -13.56
C VAL A 366 10.89 -0.85 -14.94
N CYS A 367 12.09 -0.30 -15.21
CA CYS A 367 12.41 0.33 -16.49
C CYS A 367 12.84 -0.73 -17.51
N LYS A 368 11.87 -1.49 -18.03
CA LYS A 368 12.06 -2.61 -18.98
C LYS A 368 10.93 -2.68 -19.99
N LYS A 369 11.20 -3.28 -21.15
CA LYS A 369 10.14 -3.75 -22.05
C LYS A 369 9.39 -4.90 -21.39
N LEU A 370 8.12 -5.09 -21.76
CA LEU A 370 7.28 -6.13 -21.16
C LEU A 370 7.86 -7.54 -21.28
N ASP A 371 8.52 -7.84 -22.42
CA ASP A 371 9.14 -9.16 -22.66
C ASP A 371 10.44 -9.39 -21.85
N ASP A 372 11.03 -8.33 -21.32
CA ASP A 372 12.26 -8.39 -20.50
C ASP A 372 11.94 -8.37 -19.00
N VAL A 373 10.66 -8.26 -18.60
CA VAL A 373 10.24 -8.26 -17.20
C VAL A 373 10.29 -9.67 -16.64
N GLU A 374 10.91 -9.82 -15.49
CA GLU A 374 10.92 -11.05 -14.71
C GLU A 374 10.14 -10.89 -13.40
N LEU A 375 9.73 -12.00 -12.77
CA LEU A 375 9.04 -11.96 -11.48
C LEU A 375 9.84 -11.24 -10.40
N ASN A 376 11.17 -11.39 -10.42
CA ASN A 376 12.06 -10.70 -9.48
C ASN A 376 12.05 -9.17 -9.66
N ASP A 377 11.76 -8.67 -10.85
CA ASP A 377 11.65 -7.22 -11.08
C ASP A 377 10.41 -6.65 -10.40
N ILE A 378 9.32 -7.41 -10.35
CA ILE A 378 8.07 -7.05 -9.70
C ILE A 378 8.25 -7.01 -8.18
N GLY A 379 9.12 -7.89 -7.66
CA GLY A 379 9.43 -7.98 -6.25
C GLY A 379 8.26 -8.52 -5.41
N THR A 380 8.32 -8.25 -4.12
CA THR A 380 7.29 -8.74 -3.19
C THR A 380 6.01 -7.93 -3.30
N ILE A 381 4.91 -8.59 -3.61
CA ILE A 381 3.57 -8.01 -3.55
C ILE A 381 3.02 -8.19 -2.14
N ARG A 382 2.77 -7.08 -1.47
CA ARG A 382 2.44 -7.06 -0.04
C ARG A 382 0.98 -7.42 0.25
N ASN A 383 0.08 -7.14 -0.69
CA ASN A 383 -1.36 -7.25 -0.47
C ASN A 383 -1.97 -8.47 -1.16
N ASN A 384 -3.15 -8.88 -0.69
CA ASN A 384 -3.92 -9.95 -1.33
C ASN A 384 -4.82 -9.47 -2.45
N ILE A 385 -5.10 -8.17 -2.51
CA ILE A 385 -5.82 -7.56 -3.62
C ILE A 385 -4.78 -6.91 -4.53
N VAL A 386 -4.74 -7.35 -5.78
CA VAL A 386 -3.89 -6.80 -6.82
C VAL A 386 -4.76 -6.25 -7.94
N VAL A 387 -4.51 -5.00 -8.32
CA VAL A 387 -5.17 -4.36 -9.46
C VAL A 387 -4.15 -4.20 -10.58
N ASN A 388 -4.31 -4.98 -11.64
CA ASN A 388 -3.49 -4.94 -12.83
C ASN A 388 -4.11 -3.96 -13.84
N LEU A 389 -3.41 -2.87 -14.13
CA LEU A 389 -3.82 -1.86 -15.09
C LEU A 389 -3.10 -2.10 -16.43
N PHE A 390 -3.90 -2.33 -17.48
CA PHE A 390 -3.44 -2.45 -18.87
C PHE A 390 -4.09 -1.34 -19.69
N SER A 391 -3.47 -0.17 -19.72
CA SER A 391 -4.03 1.00 -20.41
C SER A 391 -3.34 1.26 -21.75
N ASN A 392 -3.98 0.90 -22.84
CA ASN A 392 -3.50 1.00 -24.23
C ASN A 392 -2.20 0.22 -24.49
N ILE A 393 -2.07 -0.94 -23.90
CA ILE A 393 -0.90 -1.78 -24.03
C ILE A 393 -1.22 -3.15 -24.66
N LEU A 394 -2.40 -3.71 -24.39
CA LEU A 394 -2.75 -5.02 -24.93
C LEU A 394 -3.04 -5.04 -26.42
N ASP A 395 -3.26 -3.88 -27.05
CA ASP A 395 -3.48 -3.70 -28.50
C ASP A 395 -2.19 -3.46 -29.31
N ILE A 396 -1.04 -3.36 -28.66
CA ILE A 396 0.25 -3.23 -29.37
C ILE A 396 0.82 -4.61 -29.76
N ASP A 397 1.75 -4.61 -30.74
CA ASP A 397 2.34 -5.87 -31.23
C ASP A 397 3.64 -6.25 -30.53
N ASP A 398 4.26 -5.32 -29.87
CA ASP A 398 5.66 -5.39 -29.41
C ASP A 398 5.81 -6.08 -28.04
N TYR A 399 5.00 -7.13 -27.77
CA TYR A 399 5.14 -7.99 -26.58
C TYR A 399 4.53 -9.38 -26.79
N SER A 400 5.00 -10.35 -26.02
CA SER A 400 4.53 -11.75 -26.00
C SER A 400 3.40 -11.93 -24.99
N THR A 401 2.18 -12.17 -25.47
CA THR A 401 1.04 -12.49 -24.59
C THR A 401 1.31 -13.72 -23.68
N PRO A 402 1.91 -14.83 -24.17
CA PRO A 402 2.27 -15.95 -23.28
C PRO A 402 3.24 -15.56 -22.16
N HIS A 403 4.19 -14.66 -22.41
CA HIS A 403 5.11 -14.18 -21.39
C HIS A 403 4.36 -13.41 -20.29
N ILE A 404 3.51 -12.46 -20.68
CA ILE A 404 2.68 -11.71 -19.71
C ILE A 404 1.78 -12.65 -18.88
N LEU A 405 1.16 -13.63 -19.51
CA LEU A 405 0.33 -14.62 -18.80
C LEU A 405 1.16 -15.43 -17.79
N SER A 406 2.39 -15.81 -18.14
CA SER A 406 3.31 -16.48 -17.21
C SER A 406 3.67 -15.62 -16.00
N LEU A 407 3.88 -14.32 -16.20
CA LEU A 407 4.08 -13.37 -15.10
C LEU A 407 2.82 -13.29 -14.21
N MET A 408 1.61 -13.21 -14.82
CA MET A 408 0.35 -13.20 -14.06
C MET A 408 0.18 -14.46 -13.21
N GLU A 409 0.58 -15.64 -13.73
CA GLU A 409 0.57 -16.88 -12.94
C GLU A 409 1.53 -16.84 -11.75
N GLY A 410 2.66 -16.16 -11.88
CA GLY A 410 3.63 -15.95 -10.79
C GLY A 410 3.17 -14.93 -9.74
N ILE A 411 2.25 -14.04 -10.10
CA ILE A 411 1.74 -12.93 -9.24
C ILE A 411 0.45 -13.34 -8.50
N LYS A 412 0.12 -14.63 -8.44
CA LYS A 412 -1.14 -15.11 -7.85
C LYS A 412 -1.37 -14.60 -6.44
N LYS A 413 -2.49 -13.90 -6.24
CA LYS A 413 -2.99 -13.41 -4.95
C LYS A 413 -4.46 -13.78 -4.81
N ALA A 414 -5.03 -13.60 -3.61
CA ALA A 414 -6.40 -13.99 -3.34
C ALA A 414 -7.41 -13.33 -4.29
N GLU A 415 -7.24 -12.04 -4.59
CA GLU A 415 -8.08 -11.34 -5.56
C GLU A 415 -7.21 -10.57 -6.57
N ASN A 416 -7.37 -10.89 -7.84
CA ASN A 416 -6.67 -10.22 -8.94
C ASN A 416 -7.69 -9.54 -9.84
N TYR A 417 -7.66 -8.21 -9.86
CA TYR A 417 -8.48 -7.38 -10.74
C TYR A 417 -7.66 -7.02 -11.98
N TYR A 418 -8.29 -7.07 -13.13
CA TYR A 418 -7.71 -6.72 -14.43
C TYR A 418 -8.55 -5.61 -15.05
N VAL A 419 -7.93 -4.46 -15.28
CA VAL A 419 -8.54 -3.29 -15.92
C VAL A 419 -7.85 -3.08 -17.26
N CYS A 420 -8.41 -3.69 -18.31
CA CYS A 420 -7.86 -3.65 -19.65
C CYS A 420 -8.67 -2.64 -20.48
N VAL A 421 -8.02 -1.53 -20.86
CA VAL A 421 -8.65 -0.46 -21.64
C VAL A 421 -7.79 -0.13 -22.84
N SER A 422 -8.40 -0.08 -24.04
CA SER A 422 -7.72 0.27 -25.29
C SER A 422 -8.64 1.01 -26.26
N PRO A 423 -8.15 1.72 -27.27
CA PRO A 423 -8.98 2.14 -28.39
C PRO A 423 -9.35 0.92 -29.24
N HIS A 424 -10.47 0.96 -29.92
CA HIS A 424 -10.68 0.01 -31.02
C HIS A 424 -9.85 0.42 -32.24
N ILE A 425 -8.90 -0.40 -32.60
CA ILE A 425 -8.05 -0.20 -33.79
C ILE A 425 -8.61 -0.98 -34.99
N ASN A 426 -8.75 -2.28 -34.77
CA ASN A 426 -9.35 -3.25 -35.69
C ASN A 426 -9.69 -4.54 -34.91
N ASP A 427 -10.35 -5.46 -35.57
CA ASP A 427 -10.81 -6.71 -34.95
C ASP A 427 -9.64 -7.62 -34.53
N ILE A 428 -8.51 -7.59 -35.23
CA ILE A 428 -7.32 -8.37 -34.87
C ILE A 428 -6.81 -7.93 -33.49
N LYS A 429 -6.69 -6.63 -33.27
CA LYS A 429 -6.23 -6.06 -31.99
C LYS A 429 -7.23 -6.32 -30.86
N THR A 430 -8.51 -6.14 -31.14
CA THR A 430 -9.57 -6.48 -30.17
C THR A 430 -9.52 -7.96 -29.81
N ASN A 431 -9.32 -8.86 -30.78
CA ASN A 431 -9.22 -10.29 -30.51
C ASN A 431 -7.98 -10.65 -29.67
N LYS A 432 -6.86 -9.89 -29.80
CA LYS A 432 -5.67 -10.06 -28.93
C LYS A 432 -6.02 -9.79 -27.47
N ILE A 433 -6.77 -8.72 -27.19
CA ILE A 433 -7.26 -8.38 -25.85
C ILE A 433 -8.23 -9.45 -25.34
N ASP A 434 -9.11 -9.95 -26.22
CA ASP A 434 -10.06 -11.02 -25.91
C ASP A 434 -9.37 -12.35 -25.62
N ASN A 435 -8.26 -12.66 -26.29
CA ASN A 435 -7.46 -13.85 -26.01
C ASN A 435 -6.84 -13.79 -24.61
N PHE A 436 -6.32 -12.60 -24.21
CA PHE A 436 -5.85 -12.37 -22.86
C PHE A 436 -6.96 -12.62 -21.82
N ARG A 437 -8.14 -12.03 -22.01
CA ARG A 437 -9.29 -12.24 -21.12
C ARG A 437 -9.73 -13.71 -21.05
N ARG A 438 -9.85 -14.38 -22.21
CA ARG A 438 -10.31 -15.79 -22.29
C ARG A 438 -9.45 -16.75 -21.48
N TYR A 439 -8.16 -16.47 -21.38
CA TYR A 439 -7.27 -17.28 -20.54
C TYR A 439 -7.77 -17.32 -19.09
N PHE A 440 -8.25 -16.21 -18.55
CA PHE A 440 -8.75 -16.13 -17.17
C PHE A 440 -10.19 -16.61 -17.00
N GLN A 441 -11.00 -16.63 -18.06
CA GLN A 441 -12.41 -17.05 -17.98
C GLN A 441 -12.61 -18.47 -17.46
N THR A 442 -11.61 -19.33 -17.61
CA THR A 442 -11.66 -20.74 -17.15
C THR A 442 -11.18 -20.90 -15.70
N MET A 443 -10.69 -19.84 -15.09
CA MET A 443 -10.18 -19.86 -13.72
C MET A 443 -11.29 -19.73 -12.69
N SER A 444 -11.05 -20.27 -11.50
CA SER A 444 -11.99 -20.16 -10.38
C SER A 444 -12.22 -18.69 -10.00
N GLY A 445 -13.42 -18.35 -9.59
CA GLY A 445 -13.76 -17.01 -9.12
C GLY A 445 -13.72 -15.93 -10.20
N TYR A 446 -13.75 -16.29 -11.49
CA TYR A 446 -13.88 -15.31 -12.56
C TYR A 446 -15.21 -14.54 -12.45
N VAL A 447 -15.11 -13.22 -12.42
CA VAL A 447 -16.25 -12.29 -12.45
C VAL A 447 -15.96 -11.21 -13.49
N GLU A 448 -16.83 -11.05 -14.47
CA GLU A 448 -16.74 -10.01 -15.50
C GLU A 448 -17.51 -8.76 -15.03
N PHE A 449 -16.87 -7.60 -15.05
CA PHE A 449 -17.49 -6.31 -14.74
C PHE A 449 -17.87 -5.57 -16.03
N HIS A 450 -16.93 -5.46 -16.98
CA HIS A 450 -17.16 -4.80 -18.26
C HIS A 450 -16.62 -5.61 -19.43
N ASN A 451 -17.42 -5.70 -20.49
CA ASN A 451 -17.08 -6.30 -21.76
C ASN A 451 -17.72 -5.44 -22.86
N ILE A 452 -17.04 -4.34 -23.22
CA ILE A 452 -17.61 -3.28 -24.06
C ILE A 452 -16.73 -3.01 -25.25
N ASP A 453 -17.35 -2.96 -26.43
CA ASP A 453 -16.75 -2.53 -27.70
C ASP A 453 -17.56 -1.38 -28.30
N ASN A 454 -16.91 -0.22 -28.46
CA ASN A 454 -17.45 0.86 -29.27
C ASN A 454 -16.52 1.06 -30.48
N THR A 455 -16.97 0.61 -31.65
CA THR A 455 -16.18 0.64 -32.88
C THR A 455 -16.56 1.81 -33.77
N LYS A 456 -15.72 2.13 -34.78
CA LYS A 456 -16.01 3.19 -35.74
C LYS A 456 -17.24 2.93 -36.62
N LEU A 457 -17.63 1.66 -36.77
CA LEU A 457 -18.74 1.25 -37.62
C LEU A 457 -20.08 1.12 -36.88
N GLY A 458 -20.06 1.14 -35.57
CA GLY A 458 -21.24 0.96 -34.74
C GLY A 458 -21.49 2.15 -33.82
N GLU A 459 -21.57 1.87 -32.57
CA GLU A 459 -21.81 2.84 -31.52
C GLU A 459 -20.52 3.59 -31.19
N PHE A 460 -20.46 4.83 -31.57
CA PHE A 460 -19.38 5.71 -31.13
C PHE A 460 -19.54 6.00 -29.64
N TRP A 461 -18.42 5.95 -28.92
CA TRP A 461 -18.38 6.45 -27.58
C TRP A 461 -18.07 7.97 -27.60
N MET A 462 -18.99 8.75 -27.01
CA MET A 462 -18.87 10.19 -26.96
C MET A 462 -18.11 10.63 -25.72
N CYS A 463 -17.28 11.66 -25.86
CA CYS A 463 -16.70 12.32 -24.70
C CYS A 463 -17.82 12.98 -23.88
N ASN A 464 -18.08 12.45 -22.68
CA ASN A 464 -19.13 12.97 -21.79
C ASN A 464 -18.71 14.25 -21.03
N ASN A 465 -17.71 14.99 -21.51
CA ASN A 465 -17.41 16.30 -20.94
C ASN A 465 -18.56 17.26 -21.28
N VAL A 466 -19.56 17.27 -20.41
CA VAL A 466 -20.71 18.17 -20.51
C VAL A 466 -20.23 19.57 -20.13
N PHE A 467 -20.30 20.51 -21.06
CA PHE A 467 -20.09 21.93 -20.79
C PHE A 467 -21.34 22.51 -20.15
N LYS A 468 -21.19 23.17 -19.01
CA LYS A 468 -22.21 24.10 -18.56
C LYS A 468 -22.16 25.32 -19.49
N SER A 469 -23.28 25.58 -20.16
CA SER A 469 -23.53 26.76 -20.98
C SER A 469 -22.97 28.03 -20.33
N GLY A 470 -22.11 28.74 -21.05
CA GLY A 470 -21.64 30.09 -20.67
C GLY A 470 -20.13 30.23 -20.37
N SER A 471 -19.33 29.19 -20.40
CA SER A 471 -17.88 29.29 -20.14
C SER A 471 -17.05 29.08 -21.43
N ILE A 472 -16.80 30.19 -22.12
CA ILE A 472 -15.94 30.28 -23.32
C ILE A 472 -14.50 29.75 -23.03
N ASN A 473 -14.08 29.73 -21.78
CA ASN A 473 -12.76 29.29 -21.32
C ASN A 473 -12.64 27.78 -21.04
N HIS A 474 -13.72 27.02 -21.10
CA HIS A 474 -13.68 25.58 -20.76
C HIS A 474 -12.85 24.75 -21.72
N GLY A 475 -12.86 25.05 -23.00
CA GLY A 475 -12.07 24.37 -24.03
C GLY A 475 -10.56 24.56 -23.86
N LEU A 476 -10.16 25.79 -23.51
CA LEU A 476 -8.78 26.13 -23.19
C LEU A 476 -8.35 25.54 -21.83
N GLN A 477 -9.24 25.56 -20.84
CA GLN A 477 -8.99 25.07 -19.48
C GLN A 477 -8.76 23.54 -19.42
N TYR A 478 -9.36 22.78 -20.33
CA TYR A 478 -9.21 21.31 -20.37
C TYR A 478 -8.40 20.81 -21.59
N GLY A 479 -7.79 21.71 -22.38
CA GLY A 479 -6.99 21.37 -23.55
C GLY A 479 -7.78 20.59 -24.61
N CYS A 480 -9.10 20.75 -24.64
CA CYS A 480 -9.94 20.21 -25.70
C CYS A 480 -9.81 21.08 -26.94
N SER A 481 -9.74 20.46 -28.12
CA SER A 481 -9.80 21.14 -29.41
C SER A 481 -11.16 21.84 -29.63
N PRO A 482 -11.28 22.85 -30.51
CA PRO A 482 -12.47 23.70 -30.67
C PRO A 482 -13.70 23.02 -31.32
N HIS A 483 -13.93 21.75 -31.08
CA HIS A 483 -15.07 21.00 -31.61
C HIS A 483 -16.28 20.96 -30.65
N HIS A 484 -16.51 22.07 -29.96
CA HIS A 484 -17.59 22.17 -28.99
C HIS A 484 -18.72 23.02 -29.57
N ASP A 485 -19.89 22.42 -29.64
CA ASP A 485 -21.13 23.14 -29.77
C ASP A 485 -21.79 23.34 -28.40
N GLU A 486 -22.92 24.01 -28.36
CA GLU A 486 -23.69 24.29 -27.13
C GLU A 486 -24.17 23.01 -26.40
N THR A 487 -24.07 21.85 -27.04
CA THR A 487 -24.56 20.56 -26.54
C THR A 487 -23.47 19.70 -25.88
N GLY A 488 -22.20 20.07 -25.99
CA GLY A 488 -21.07 19.36 -25.39
C GLY A 488 -19.96 19.00 -26.39
N CYS A 489 -19.03 18.13 -25.99
CA CYS A 489 -17.93 17.71 -26.84
C CYS A 489 -18.39 16.68 -27.88
N ALA A 490 -18.37 17.08 -29.14
CA ALA A 490 -18.70 16.21 -30.28
C ALA A 490 -17.58 15.20 -30.63
N LYS A 491 -16.47 15.16 -29.89
CA LYS A 491 -15.35 14.25 -30.17
C LYS A 491 -15.77 12.80 -29.93
N LYS A 492 -15.71 12.01 -30.96
CA LYS A 492 -16.02 10.58 -30.92
C LYS A 492 -14.75 9.78 -30.75
N TRP A 493 -14.74 8.90 -29.79
CA TRP A 493 -13.65 7.95 -29.57
C TRP A 493 -14.15 6.53 -29.71
N THR A 494 -13.25 5.64 -29.98
CA THR A 494 -13.48 4.19 -29.89
C THR A 494 -12.94 3.69 -28.55
N ARG A 495 -13.52 2.63 -28.02
CA ARG A 495 -13.01 1.95 -26.83
C ARG A 495 -13.26 0.46 -26.88
N VAL A 496 -12.33 -0.27 -26.27
CA VAL A 496 -12.45 -1.69 -25.91
C VAL A 496 -12.18 -1.78 -24.43
N LEU A 497 -13.15 -2.28 -23.66
CA LEU A 497 -13.03 -2.48 -22.22
C LEU A 497 -13.19 -3.96 -21.90
N ARG A 498 -12.22 -4.53 -21.18
CA ARG A 498 -12.29 -5.87 -20.59
C ARG A 498 -11.88 -5.74 -19.14
N VAL A 499 -12.87 -5.72 -18.26
CA VAL A 499 -12.65 -5.52 -16.83
C VAL A 499 -13.23 -6.72 -16.08
N PHE A 500 -12.39 -7.40 -15.34
CA PHE A 500 -12.75 -8.64 -14.66
C PHE A 500 -11.89 -8.89 -13.43
N LYS A 501 -12.30 -9.81 -12.57
CA LYS A 501 -11.45 -10.35 -11.51
C LYS A 501 -11.40 -11.87 -11.56
N VAL A 502 -10.35 -12.42 -10.96
CA VAL A 502 -10.22 -13.84 -10.62
C VAL A 502 -9.78 -13.97 -9.18
N THR A 503 -10.24 -15.03 -8.52
CA THR A 503 -9.79 -15.44 -7.19
C THR A 503 -8.86 -16.64 -7.38
N LEU A 504 -7.62 -16.52 -6.96
CA LEU A 504 -6.57 -17.50 -7.22
C LEU A 504 -6.02 -18.06 -5.93
#